data_97184d57d5e6ebaf443fb7149c14f188
#
_entry.id   97184d57d5e6ebaf443fb7149c14f188
#
_cell.length_a   1.000
_cell.length_b   1.000
_cell.length_c   1.000
_cell.angle_alpha   90.00
_cell.angle_beta   90.00
_cell.angle_gamma   90.00
#
_symmetry.space_group_name_H-M   'P 1'
#
loop_
_entity.id
_entity.type
_entity.pdbx_description
1 polymer ?
#
loop_
_entity_poly.entity_id
_entity_poly.type
_entity_poly.pdbx_seq_one_letter_code
_entity_poly.pdbx_strand_id
1 'polypeptide(L)'
;FMYHARFKGRHYEAGLKWGKLLLKNGIKLDFSPTFELTEERFRFAEKCLDEYKRYFPEILDEIRGIADGNEVPENVLQTILFSMYCFELDNRCTVFAISTEDEIIFGRNSDFLKSLEKLYMNCIYRLTGSNSFNANTTAYVQMEDGINEHGLATGLTFVYPRIRKPGLNAGMLVRYLLEKCSTTKESVEELHRLPIASAQTITLADKKGDIAVVECNPENIVVIEPEPGEQFVATANNFYSVQMRGWRNGDIDDWRSDERYQTAFSALKNNKGNYSVDLAKSILSGKYGFMCQYDRKGIADTVWSVVYDIKHDRIWRVEGNPSRKKFREI
;
A
#
# COMPACT_ATOMS: atom_id res chain seq x y z
N PHE A 1 4.90 -17.49 3.44
CA PHE A 1 4.59 -17.94 2.07
C PHE A 1 3.74 -16.89 1.39
N MET A 2 4.16 -16.42 0.24
CA MET A 2 3.50 -15.39 -0.57
C MET A 2 3.26 -15.95 -1.97
N TYR A 3 2.09 -15.71 -2.54
CA TYR A 3 1.84 -16.04 -3.92
C TYR A 3 2.55 -15.08 -4.87
N HIS A 4 2.97 -15.57 -6.03
CA HIS A 4 3.61 -14.78 -7.06
C HIS A 4 2.80 -14.86 -8.35
N ALA A 5 2.44 -13.71 -8.90
CA ALA A 5 1.66 -13.62 -10.13
C ALA A 5 2.30 -12.67 -11.14
N ARG A 6 2.14 -12.97 -12.42
CA ARG A 6 2.60 -12.14 -13.54
C ARG A 6 1.45 -11.89 -14.49
N PHE A 7 1.19 -10.62 -14.75
CA PHE A 7 0.11 -10.15 -15.61
C PHE A 7 0.67 -9.34 -16.78
N LYS A 8 0.12 -9.56 -17.98
CA LYS A 8 0.50 -8.86 -19.20
C LYS A 8 -0.70 -8.72 -20.13
N GLY A 9 -0.60 -7.87 -21.13
CA GLY A 9 -1.67 -7.58 -22.08
C GLY A 9 -2.55 -6.42 -21.60
N ARG A 10 -3.82 -6.43 -21.94
CA ARG A 10 -4.78 -5.40 -21.50
C ARG A 10 -5.30 -5.71 -20.10
N HIS A 11 -5.81 -4.70 -19.41
CA HIS A 11 -6.37 -4.84 -18.06
C HIS A 11 -7.43 -5.96 -17.97
N TYR A 12 -8.38 -5.98 -18.90
CA TYR A 12 -9.39 -7.03 -18.94
C TYR A 12 -8.78 -8.44 -19.05
N GLU A 13 -7.78 -8.63 -19.90
CA GLU A 13 -7.12 -9.93 -20.10
C GLU A 13 -6.36 -10.38 -18.84
N ALA A 14 -5.70 -9.44 -18.17
CA ALA A 14 -5.03 -9.69 -16.89
C ALA A 14 -6.04 -10.11 -15.81
N GLY A 15 -7.14 -9.39 -15.71
CA GLY A 15 -8.24 -9.70 -14.79
C GLY A 15 -8.87 -11.06 -15.07
N LEU A 16 -9.20 -11.35 -16.34
CA LEU A 16 -9.80 -12.63 -16.76
C LEU A 16 -8.90 -13.81 -16.40
N LYS A 17 -7.60 -13.68 -16.64
CA LYS A 17 -6.62 -14.69 -16.25
C LYS A 17 -6.61 -14.92 -14.75
N TRP A 18 -6.64 -13.86 -13.97
CA TRP A 18 -6.62 -13.96 -12.51
C TRP A 18 -7.92 -14.56 -11.97
N GLY A 19 -9.07 -14.10 -12.43
CA GLY A 19 -10.38 -14.67 -12.04
C GLY A 19 -10.47 -16.16 -12.29
N LYS A 20 -10.07 -16.62 -13.49
CA LYS A 20 -10.00 -18.04 -13.84
C LYS A 20 -9.03 -18.84 -12.96
N LEU A 21 -7.88 -18.27 -12.63
CA LEU A 21 -6.90 -18.92 -11.77
C LEU A 21 -7.45 -19.13 -10.35
N LEU A 22 -8.13 -18.12 -9.80
CA LEU A 22 -8.76 -18.20 -8.48
C LEU A 22 -9.86 -19.26 -8.48
N LEU A 23 -10.76 -19.23 -9.46
CA LEU A 23 -11.85 -20.21 -9.60
C LEU A 23 -11.32 -21.64 -9.74
N LYS A 24 -10.30 -21.85 -10.55
CA LYS A 24 -9.64 -23.17 -10.73
C LYS A 24 -9.08 -23.71 -9.41
N ASN A 25 -8.68 -22.82 -8.49
CA ASN A 25 -8.17 -23.19 -7.16
C ASN A 25 -9.27 -23.20 -6.08
N GLY A 26 -10.54 -23.18 -6.47
CA GLY A 26 -11.68 -23.24 -5.56
C GLY A 26 -11.98 -21.94 -4.82
N ILE A 27 -11.43 -20.81 -5.27
CA ILE A 27 -11.65 -19.51 -4.67
C ILE A 27 -12.68 -18.75 -5.48
N LYS A 28 -13.84 -18.52 -4.88
CA LYS A 28 -14.93 -17.71 -5.46
C LYS A 28 -15.02 -16.37 -4.74
N LEU A 29 -15.10 -15.28 -5.51
CA LEU A 29 -15.04 -13.91 -5.00
C LEU A 29 -16.43 -13.31 -4.80
N ASP A 30 -17.35 -14.08 -4.24
CA ASP A 30 -18.73 -13.66 -3.93
C ASP A 30 -18.91 -13.16 -2.49
N PHE A 31 -17.84 -13.11 -1.71
CA PHE A 31 -17.80 -12.60 -0.35
C PHE A 31 -16.44 -11.94 -0.03
N SER A 32 -16.38 -11.16 1.04
CA SER A 32 -15.11 -10.66 1.60
C SER A 32 -14.72 -11.46 2.85
N PRO A 33 -13.46 -11.93 2.98
CA PRO A 33 -12.99 -12.60 4.20
C PRO A 33 -12.75 -11.66 5.37
N THR A 34 -12.81 -10.33 5.16
CA THR A 34 -12.47 -9.31 6.15
C THR A 34 -13.65 -8.48 6.63
N PHE A 35 -14.77 -8.48 5.89
CA PHE A 35 -15.96 -7.71 6.25
C PHE A 35 -17.22 -8.24 5.57
N GLU A 36 -18.37 -7.91 6.14
CA GLU A 36 -19.68 -8.23 5.56
C GLU A 36 -20.05 -7.25 4.42
N LEU A 37 -20.69 -7.78 3.38
CA LEU A 37 -21.21 -6.98 2.26
C LEU A 37 -22.59 -6.42 2.61
N THR A 38 -22.62 -5.29 3.29
CA THR A 38 -23.83 -4.59 3.70
C THR A 38 -24.42 -3.76 2.56
N GLU A 39 -25.71 -3.43 2.67
CA GLU A 39 -26.39 -2.52 1.72
C GLU A 39 -25.71 -1.15 1.67
N GLU A 40 -25.17 -0.67 2.78
CA GLU A 40 -24.41 0.58 2.84
C GLU A 40 -23.17 0.53 1.97
N ARG A 41 -22.43 -0.59 1.99
CA ARG A 41 -21.25 -0.78 1.14
C ARG A 41 -21.60 -0.85 -0.35
N PHE A 42 -22.70 -1.52 -0.70
CA PHE A 42 -23.20 -1.55 -2.09
C PHE A 42 -23.54 -0.16 -2.59
N ARG A 43 -24.29 0.62 -1.83
CA ARG A 43 -24.65 2.00 -2.18
C ARG A 43 -23.42 2.92 -2.28
N PHE A 44 -22.44 2.72 -1.41
CA PHE A 44 -21.19 3.47 -1.45
C PHE A 44 -20.38 3.13 -2.71
N ALA A 45 -20.24 1.85 -3.04
CA ALA A 45 -19.52 1.40 -4.22
C ALA A 45 -20.18 1.89 -5.53
N GLU A 46 -21.50 1.89 -5.58
CA GLU A 46 -22.24 2.43 -6.73
C GLU A 46 -21.92 3.92 -6.96
N LYS A 47 -21.85 4.73 -5.90
CA LYS A 47 -21.43 6.12 -5.98
C LYS A 47 -19.96 6.30 -6.37
N CYS A 48 -19.08 5.38 -6.01
CA CYS A 48 -17.66 5.41 -6.41
C CYS A 48 -17.50 5.14 -7.91
N LEU A 49 -18.37 4.34 -8.53
CA LEU A 49 -18.23 3.87 -9.90
C LEU A 49 -18.05 5.01 -10.91
N ASP A 50 -18.76 6.14 -10.74
CA ASP A 50 -18.65 7.29 -11.63
C ASP A 50 -17.28 7.97 -11.52
N GLU A 51 -16.66 7.98 -10.33
CA GLU A 51 -15.32 8.49 -10.13
C GLU A 51 -14.26 7.59 -10.80
N TYR A 52 -14.43 6.26 -10.72
CA TYR A 52 -13.54 5.33 -11.44
C TYR A 52 -13.69 5.45 -12.95
N LYS A 53 -14.90 5.60 -13.50
CA LYS A 53 -15.11 5.84 -14.92
C LYS A 53 -14.40 7.10 -15.41
N ARG A 54 -14.36 8.13 -14.57
CA ARG A 54 -13.74 9.42 -14.90
C ARG A 54 -12.22 9.43 -14.76
N TYR A 55 -11.70 8.83 -13.71
CA TYR A 55 -10.29 8.98 -13.31
C TYR A 55 -9.43 7.73 -13.55
N PHE A 56 -10.03 6.54 -13.50
CA PHE A 56 -9.29 5.28 -13.64
C PHE A 56 -10.13 4.20 -14.35
N PRO A 57 -10.60 4.45 -15.59
CA PRO A 57 -11.48 3.52 -16.28
C PRO A 57 -10.85 2.17 -16.57
N GLU A 58 -9.52 2.10 -16.78
CA GLU A 58 -8.81 0.85 -17.09
C GLU A 58 -8.91 -0.17 -15.95
N ILE A 59 -8.98 0.27 -14.69
CA ILE A 59 -9.13 -0.64 -13.56
C ILE A 59 -10.50 -1.31 -13.54
N LEU A 60 -11.52 -0.66 -14.07
CA LEU A 60 -12.87 -1.26 -14.21
C LEU A 60 -12.84 -2.43 -15.19
N ASP A 61 -12.05 -2.33 -16.26
CA ASP A 61 -11.87 -3.44 -17.21
C ASP A 61 -11.18 -4.63 -16.54
N GLU A 62 -10.18 -4.40 -15.68
CA GLU A 62 -9.53 -5.48 -14.95
C GLU A 62 -10.49 -6.14 -13.94
N ILE A 63 -11.27 -5.34 -13.20
CA ILE A 63 -12.28 -5.84 -12.25
C ILE A 63 -13.33 -6.67 -12.99
N ARG A 64 -13.85 -6.19 -14.12
CA ARG A 64 -14.79 -6.95 -14.98
C ARG A 64 -14.16 -8.28 -15.44
N GLY A 65 -12.90 -8.23 -15.89
CA GLY A 65 -12.19 -9.45 -16.26
C GLY A 65 -12.08 -10.46 -15.13
N ILE A 66 -11.78 -10.02 -13.90
CA ILE A 66 -11.74 -10.89 -12.71
C ILE A 66 -13.14 -11.48 -12.44
N ALA A 67 -14.18 -10.65 -12.48
CA ALA A 67 -15.56 -11.08 -12.24
C ALA A 67 -16.01 -12.14 -13.26
N ASP A 68 -15.78 -11.90 -14.54
CA ASP A 68 -16.08 -12.84 -15.63
C ASP A 68 -15.29 -14.14 -15.48
N GLY A 69 -13.99 -14.05 -15.18
CA GLY A 69 -13.12 -15.22 -15.00
C GLY A 69 -13.43 -16.03 -13.75
N ASN A 70 -13.99 -15.42 -12.73
CA ASN A 70 -14.36 -16.04 -11.46
C ASN A 70 -15.86 -16.43 -11.40
N GLU A 71 -16.64 -16.07 -12.42
CA GLU A 71 -18.09 -16.34 -12.52
C GLU A 71 -18.87 -15.73 -11.33
N VAL A 72 -18.56 -14.49 -11.00
CA VAL A 72 -19.26 -13.72 -9.94
C VAL A 72 -19.83 -12.41 -10.51
N PRO A 73 -20.88 -11.85 -9.91
CA PRO A 73 -21.40 -10.56 -10.32
C PRO A 73 -20.35 -9.44 -10.15
N GLU A 74 -20.17 -8.63 -11.18
CA GLU A 74 -19.17 -7.54 -11.18
C GLU A 74 -19.41 -6.55 -10.03
N ASN A 75 -20.67 -6.21 -9.74
CA ASN A 75 -21.01 -5.28 -8.66
C ASN A 75 -20.64 -5.80 -7.26
N VAL A 76 -20.61 -7.11 -7.06
CA VAL A 76 -20.14 -7.72 -5.80
C VAL A 76 -18.66 -7.46 -5.63
N LEU A 77 -17.86 -7.73 -6.66
CA LEU A 77 -16.43 -7.48 -6.64
C LEU A 77 -16.10 -5.98 -6.55
N GLN A 78 -16.82 -5.13 -7.27
CA GLN A 78 -16.72 -3.68 -7.12
C GLN A 78 -16.99 -3.22 -5.69
N THR A 79 -18.03 -3.77 -5.04
CA THR A 79 -18.37 -3.42 -3.66
C THR A 79 -17.26 -3.82 -2.69
N ILE A 80 -16.68 -5.00 -2.83
CA ILE A 80 -15.52 -5.42 -2.04
C ILE A 80 -14.37 -4.43 -2.20
N LEU A 81 -14.00 -4.15 -3.44
CA LEU A 81 -12.82 -3.35 -3.75
C LEU A 81 -13.01 -1.87 -3.42
N PHE A 82 -14.13 -1.26 -3.77
CA PHE A 82 -14.33 0.18 -3.59
C PHE A 82 -14.62 0.56 -2.14
N SER A 83 -15.24 -0.31 -1.35
CA SER A 83 -15.52 -0.06 0.06
C SER A 83 -14.34 -0.40 0.99
N MET A 84 -13.37 -1.17 0.52
CA MET A 84 -12.15 -1.47 1.28
C MET A 84 -11.40 -0.18 1.63
N TYR A 85 -10.78 -0.11 2.80
CA TYR A 85 -10.13 1.08 3.38
C TYR A 85 -11.07 2.26 3.70
N CYS A 86 -12.31 2.29 3.19
CA CYS A 86 -13.27 3.36 3.47
C CYS A 86 -14.09 3.11 4.73
N PHE A 87 -14.09 1.87 5.21
CA PHE A 87 -14.69 1.38 6.44
C PHE A 87 -13.59 0.80 7.33
N GLU A 88 -13.96 0.17 8.44
CA GLU A 88 -13.00 -0.49 9.32
C GLU A 88 -12.21 -1.58 8.62
N LEU A 89 -10.91 -1.64 8.87
CA LEU A 89 -10.00 -2.64 8.32
C LEU A 89 -8.81 -2.85 9.26
N ASP A 90 -8.44 -4.11 9.50
CA ASP A 90 -7.30 -4.49 10.35
C ASP A 90 -5.97 -4.55 9.56
N ASN A 91 -5.69 -3.55 8.75
CA ASN A 91 -4.42 -3.41 8.04
C ASN A 91 -3.56 -2.36 8.73
N ARG A 92 -2.32 -2.71 9.07
CA ARG A 92 -1.35 -1.80 9.70
C ARG A 92 -0.01 -1.87 8.97
N CYS A 93 0.73 -0.80 9.05
CA CYS A 93 1.99 -0.68 8.31
C CYS A 93 2.93 0.31 8.97
N THR A 94 4.22 0.19 8.65
CA THR A 94 5.23 1.21 8.92
C THR A 94 6.02 1.43 7.64
N VAL A 95 6.23 2.67 7.28
CA VAL A 95 6.93 3.05 6.03
C VAL A 95 7.92 4.17 6.32
N PHE A 96 9.04 4.14 5.64
CA PHE A 96 9.98 5.26 5.59
C PHE A 96 10.68 5.32 4.23
N ALA A 97 11.19 6.48 3.89
CA ALA A 97 12.06 6.69 2.75
C ALA A 97 13.28 7.52 3.16
N ILE A 98 14.40 7.22 2.53
CA ILE A 98 15.70 7.87 2.74
C ILE A 98 16.18 8.37 1.39
N SER A 99 16.74 9.59 1.34
CA SER A 99 17.35 10.12 0.14
C SER A 99 18.63 10.88 0.48
N THR A 100 19.75 10.40 -0.04
CA THR A 100 21.07 11.01 0.02
C THR A 100 21.68 11.02 -1.39
N GLU A 101 22.89 11.55 -1.51
CA GLU A 101 23.65 11.47 -2.77
C GLU A 101 23.91 10.00 -3.18
N ASP A 102 24.21 9.13 -2.21
CA ASP A 102 24.61 7.73 -2.44
C ASP A 102 23.48 6.74 -2.33
N GLU A 103 22.42 7.03 -1.57
CA GLU A 103 21.37 6.10 -1.22
C GLU A 103 19.97 6.70 -1.45
N ILE A 104 19.10 5.98 -2.14
CA ILE A 104 17.67 6.25 -2.21
C ILE A 104 16.97 4.96 -1.87
N ILE A 105 16.34 4.92 -0.68
CA ILE A 105 15.80 3.69 -0.09
C ILE A 105 14.36 3.93 0.35
N PHE A 106 13.49 2.98 0.04
CA PHE A 106 12.12 2.92 0.56
C PHE A 106 11.96 1.62 1.33
N GLY A 107 11.53 1.69 2.58
CA GLY A 107 11.34 0.53 3.45
C GLY A 107 9.90 0.45 3.99
N ARG A 108 9.31 -0.76 3.97
CA ARG A 108 7.94 -0.96 4.46
C ARG A 108 7.74 -2.33 5.12
N ASN A 109 7.06 -2.31 6.27
CA ASN A 109 6.41 -3.48 6.86
C ASN A 109 4.91 -3.44 6.57
N SER A 110 4.34 -4.56 6.16
CA SER A 110 2.89 -4.78 6.10
C SER A 110 2.48 -5.68 7.25
N ASP A 111 1.65 -5.17 8.13
CA ASP A 111 1.12 -5.87 9.29
C ASP A 111 -0.36 -6.15 9.06
N PHE A 112 -0.77 -7.42 9.18
CA PHE A 112 -2.14 -7.80 8.90
C PHE A 112 -2.59 -9.03 9.70
N LEU A 113 -3.82 -9.47 9.47
CA LEU A 113 -4.39 -10.64 10.13
C LEU A 113 -3.67 -11.92 9.69
N LYS A 114 -3.18 -12.66 10.65
CA LYS A 114 -2.51 -13.95 10.44
C LYS A 114 -3.42 -14.98 9.75
N SER A 115 -4.72 -14.91 9.97
CA SER A 115 -5.71 -15.79 9.32
C SER A 115 -5.71 -15.67 7.79
N LEU A 116 -5.24 -14.55 7.25
CA LEU A 116 -5.21 -14.24 5.82
C LEU A 116 -3.83 -14.41 5.18
N GLU A 117 -2.84 -14.97 5.89
CA GLU A 117 -1.46 -15.14 5.39
C GLU A 117 -1.37 -15.81 4.01
N LYS A 118 -2.31 -16.66 3.67
CA LYS A 118 -2.34 -17.38 2.38
C LYS A 118 -2.88 -16.53 1.21
N LEU A 119 -3.33 -15.32 1.46
CA LEU A 119 -3.89 -14.43 0.43
C LEU A 119 -2.88 -13.36 -0.04
N TYR A 120 -1.68 -13.31 0.55
CA TYR A 120 -0.67 -12.33 0.18
C TYR A 120 -0.02 -12.65 -1.15
N MET A 121 0.12 -11.63 -1.99
CA MET A 121 0.66 -11.77 -3.34
C MET A 121 1.74 -10.73 -3.62
N ASN A 122 2.76 -11.17 -4.35
CA ASN A 122 3.59 -10.30 -5.16
C ASN A 122 3.12 -10.37 -6.61
N CYS A 123 2.91 -9.21 -7.22
CA CYS A 123 2.41 -9.08 -8.58
C CYS A 123 3.42 -8.34 -9.45
N ILE A 124 3.71 -8.89 -10.62
CA ILE A 124 4.46 -8.21 -11.67
C ILE A 124 3.48 -7.91 -12.81
N TYR A 125 3.24 -6.63 -13.04
CA TYR A 125 2.36 -6.14 -14.09
C TYR A 125 3.15 -5.55 -15.25
N ARG A 126 2.77 -5.93 -16.46
CA ARG A 126 3.27 -5.39 -17.74
C ARG A 126 2.09 -5.21 -18.67
N LEU A 127 1.27 -4.21 -18.38
CA LEU A 127 0.05 -3.96 -19.11
C LEU A 127 0.27 -2.95 -20.23
N THR A 128 -0.50 -3.10 -21.30
CA THR A 128 -0.45 -2.18 -22.44
C THR A 128 -0.99 -0.80 -22.02
N GLY A 129 -0.22 0.24 -22.28
CA GLY A 129 -0.59 1.63 -21.97
C GLY A 129 -0.40 2.06 -20.52
N SER A 130 0.28 1.23 -19.71
CA SER A 130 0.61 1.53 -18.31
C SER A 130 2.10 1.30 -18.05
N ASN A 131 2.65 1.96 -17.03
CA ASN A 131 3.97 1.62 -16.52
C ASN A 131 3.99 0.16 -16.03
N SER A 132 5.10 -0.53 -16.27
CA SER A 132 5.34 -1.84 -15.64
C SER A 132 5.73 -1.67 -14.18
N PHE A 133 5.28 -2.56 -13.30
CA PHE A 133 5.61 -2.47 -11.89
C PHE A 133 5.67 -3.83 -11.20
N ASN A 134 6.40 -3.88 -10.09
CA ASN A 134 6.40 -4.98 -9.12
C ASN A 134 5.79 -4.46 -7.82
N ALA A 135 4.75 -5.12 -7.32
CA ALA A 135 4.00 -4.67 -6.17
C ALA A 135 3.51 -5.82 -5.29
N ASN A 136 3.19 -5.50 -4.04
CA ASN A 136 2.66 -6.44 -3.08
C ASN A 136 1.25 -6.05 -2.66
N THR A 137 0.40 -7.05 -2.43
CA THR A 137 -1.01 -6.84 -2.09
C THR A 137 -1.62 -7.99 -1.29
N THR A 138 -2.67 -7.66 -0.55
CA THR A 138 -3.65 -8.61 -0.01
C THR A 138 -5.03 -8.43 -0.64
N ALA A 139 -5.18 -7.47 -1.57
CA ALA A 139 -6.46 -6.91 -1.98
C ALA A 139 -6.67 -6.89 -3.50
N TYR A 140 -6.28 -7.97 -4.18
CA TYR A 140 -6.48 -8.19 -5.62
C TYR A 140 -5.78 -7.12 -6.48
N VAL A 141 -6.57 -6.30 -7.19
CA VAL A 141 -6.06 -5.24 -8.08
C VAL A 141 -5.48 -4.04 -7.34
N GLN A 142 -5.83 -3.88 -6.07
CA GLN A 142 -5.29 -2.83 -5.22
C GLN A 142 -3.87 -3.17 -4.79
N MET A 143 -2.99 -2.18 -4.70
CA MET A 143 -1.62 -2.40 -4.27
C MET A 143 -1.37 -1.73 -2.93
N GLU A 144 -0.59 -2.36 -2.07
CA GLU A 144 -0.22 -1.79 -0.78
C GLU A 144 1.15 -1.13 -0.81
N ASP A 145 2.06 -1.67 -1.60
CA ASP A 145 3.34 -1.08 -1.96
C ASP A 145 3.81 -1.58 -3.33
N GLY A 146 4.76 -0.89 -3.92
CA GLY A 146 5.38 -1.31 -5.16
C GLY A 146 6.42 -0.33 -5.67
N ILE A 147 7.09 -0.75 -6.73
CA ILE A 147 8.02 0.07 -7.51
C ILE A 147 7.76 -0.14 -8.99
N ASN A 148 7.75 0.93 -9.78
CA ASN A 148 7.55 0.85 -11.22
C ASN A 148 8.86 0.98 -12.01
N GLU A 149 8.77 0.81 -13.33
CA GLU A 149 9.91 0.83 -14.25
C GLU A 149 10.68 2.14 -14.27
N HIS A 150 10.09 3.25 -13.83
CA HIS A 150 10.74 4.55 -13.69
C HIS A 150 11.49 4.70 -12.35
N GLY A 151 11.39 3.71 -11.46
CA GLY A 151 11.97 3.75 -10.13
C GLY A 151 11.17 4.58 -9.14
N LEU A 152 9.89 4.84 -9.41
CA LEU A 152 8.95 5.37 -8.42
C LEU A 152 8.52 4.24 -7.50
N ALA A 153 8.90 4.34 -6.22
CA ALA A 153 8.39 3.48 -5.16
C ALA A 153 7.30 4.20 -4.37
N THR A 154 6.23 3.49 -4.07
CA THR A 154 5.10 4.01 -3.28
C THR A 154 4.51 2.94 -2.39
N GLY A 155 3.90 3.35 -1.29
CA GLY A 155 3.21 2.45 -0.38
C GLY A 155 2.30 3.20 0.57
N LEU A 156 1.21 2.54 0.95
CA LEU A 156 0.21 3.09 1.85
C LEU A 156 0.45 2.69 3.30
N THR A 157 -0.05 3.54 4.22
CA THR A 157 -0.48 3.11 5.53
C THR A 157 -1.94 3.48 5.72
N PHE A 158 -2.73 2.55 6.20
CA PHE A 158 -4.12 2.79 6.54
C PHE A 158 -4.20 3.71 7.77
N VAL A 159 -5.09 4.71 7.72
CA VAL A 159 -5.51 5.49 8.88
C VAL A 159 -6.99 5.25 9.07
N TYR A 160 -7.43 5.05 10.31
CA TYR A 160 -8.82 4.76 10.60
C TYR A 160 -9.74 5.88 10.09
N PRO A 161 -10.74 5.57 9.25
CA PRO A 161 -11.54 6.59 8.58
C PRO A 161 -12.53 7.27 9.54
N ARG A 162 -12.48 8.60 9.61
CA ARG A 162 -13.51 9.42 10.26
C ARG A 162 -14.54 9.96 9.27
N ILE A 163 -14.15 10.05 8.01
CA ILE A 163 -15.01 10.44 6.89
C ILE A 163 -14.70 9.56 5.69
N ARG A 164 -15.69 9.38 4.82
CA ARG A 164 -15.55 8.75 3.52
C ARG A 164 -16.38 9.49 2.48
N LYS A 165 -15.87 9.56 1.25
CA LYS A 165 -16.57 10.12 0.09
C LYS A 165 -16.37 9.19 -1.10
N PRO A 166 -17.25 9.23 -2.11
CA PRO A 166 -16.98 8.53 -3.37
C PRO A 166 -15.65 8.94 -3.98
N GLY A 167 -14.84 7.97 -4.38
CA GLY A 167 -13.50 8.21 -4.92
C GLY A 167 -12.63 6.95 -4.90
N LEU A 168 -11.33 7.14 -5.10
CA LEU A 168 -10.33 6.08 -5.04
C LEU A 168 -9.88 5.88 -3.58
N ASN A 169 -9.87 4.62 -3.15
CA ASN A 169 -9.37 4.27 -1.83
C ASN A 169 -7.84 4.09 -1.82
N ALA A 170 -7.26 3.89 -0.64
CA ALA A 170 -5.82 3.81 -0.44
C ALA A 170 -5.09 2.85 -1.40
N GLY A 171 -5.59 1.64 -1.57
CA GLY A 171 -4.98 0.63 -2.44
C GLY A 171 -5.11 0.96 -3.93
N MET A 172 -6.20 1.61 -4.33
CA MET A 172 -6.41 2.09 -5.70
C MET A 172 -5.54 3.31 -6.00
N LEU A 173 -5.31 4.19 -5.02
CA LEU A 173 -4.38 5.31 -5.17
C LEU A 173 -2.96 4.78 -5.43
N VAL A 174 -2.46 3.85 -4.64
CA VAL A 174 -1.13 3.24 -4.87
C VAL A 174 -1.07 2.58 -6.26
N ARG A 175 -2.09 1.80 -6.63
CA ARG A 175 -2.17 1.19 -7.96
C ARG A 175 -2.13 2.23 -9.08
N TYR A 176 -2.90 3.30 -8.96
CA TYR A 176 -2.93 4.40 -9.92
C TYR A 176 -1.57 5.04 -10.11
N LEU A 177 -0.90 5.39 -9.00
CA LEU A 177 0.43 6.03 -9.04
C LEU A 177 1.47 5.13 -9.70
N LEU A 178 1.47 3.82 -9.41
CA LEU A 178 2.38 2.87 -10.05
C LEU A 178 2.17 2.80 -11.57
N GLU A 179 0.93 2.87 -12.05
CA GLU A 179 0.61 2.78 -13.47
C GLU A 179 0.83 4.08 -14.24
N LYS A 180 0.64 5.24 -13.61
CA LYS A 180 0.49 6.52 -14.31
C LYS A 180 1.60 7.53 -14.03
N CYS A 181 2.32 7.40 -12.91
CA CYS A 181 3.31 8.39 -12.49
C CYS A 181 4.73 7.84 -12.62
N SER A 182 5.69 8.74 -12.82
CA SER A 182 7.11 8.43 -12.94
C SER A 182 7.93 9.03 -11.82
N THR A 183 7.42 10.03 -11.12
CA THR A 183 8.13 10.79 -10.08
C THR A 183 7.25 11.06 -8.85
N THR A 184 7.90 11.35 -7.74
CA THR A 184 7.25 11.83 -6.51
C THR A 184 6.42 13.08 -6.76
N LYS A 185 6.95 14.03 -7.51
CA LYS A 185 6.25 15.28 -7.84
C LYS A 185 4.96 15.03 -8.64
N GLU A 186 5.03 14.25 -9.73
CA GLU A 186 3.83 13.84 -10.48
C GLU A 186 2.81 13.16 -9.58
N SER A 187 3.26 12.28 -8.69
CA SER A 187 2.38 11.55 -7.77
C SER A 187 1.66 12.49 -6.81
N VAL A 188 2.33 13.50 -6.28
CA VAL A 188 1.72 14.53 -5.43
C VAL A 188 0.68 15.35 -6.22
N GLU A 189 1.01 15.77 -7.43
CA GLU A 189 0.08 16.51 -8.32
C GLU A 189 -1.17 15.67 -8.62
N GLU A 190 -1.01 14.38 -8.92
CA GLU A 190 -2.14 13.48 -9.17
C GLU A 190 -2.99 13.24 -7.91
N LEU A 191 -2.38 13.09 -6.73
CA LEU A 191 -3.13 12.95 -5.47
C LEU A 191 -3.99 14.18 -5.16
N HIS A 192 -3.54 15.38 -5.52
CA HIS A 192 -4.36 16.61 -5.42
C HIS A 192 -5.52 16.65 -6.41
N ARG A 193 -5.39 15.97 -7.55
CA ARG A 193 -6.41 15.93 -8.61
C ARG A 193 -7.46 14.84 -8.42
N LEU A 194 -7.07 13.72 -7.82
CA LEU A 194 -7.92 12.54 -7.66
C LEU A 194 -8.94 12.72 -6.53
N PRO A 195 -10.19 12.21 -6.71
CA PRO A 195 -11.14 12.11 -5.62
C PRO A 195 -10.67 11.01 -4.65
N ILE A 196 -10.42 11.37 -3.40
CA ILE A 196 -9.94 10.46 -2.37
C ILE A 196 -11.13 9.96 -1.54
N ALA A 197 -11.24 8.64 -1.40
CA ALA A 197 -12.38 8.01 -0.72
C ALA A 197 -12.13 7.69 0.76
N SER A 198 -10.88 7.43 1.13
CA SER A 198 -10.46 6.89 2.43
C SER A 198 -9.41 7.78 3.12
N ALA A 199 -9.02 7.39 4.33
CA ALA A 199 -7.95 8.04 5.08
C ALA A 199 -6.70 7.17 5.08
N GLN A 200 -5.55 7.75 4.70
CA GLN A 200 -4.27 7.05 4.58
C GLN A 200 -3.09 8.01 4.56
N THR A 201 -1.90 7.44 4.70
CA THR A 201 -0.70 8.09 4.22
C THR A 201 -0.18 7.37 2.97
N ILE A 202 0.37 8.10 2.03
CA ILE A 202 1.06 7.56 0.86
C ILE A 202 2.52 8.03 0.93
N THR A 203 3.45 7.09 1.07
CA THR A 203 4.88 7.40 1.03
C THR A 203 5.39 7.23 -0.40
N LEU A 204 6.22 8.15 -0.83
CA LEU A 204 6.74 8.26 -2.19
C LEU A 204 8.26 8.40 -2.14
N ALA A 205 8.94 7.76 -3.08
CA ALA A 205 10.37 7.96 -3.34
C ALA A 205 10.66 7.67 -4.81
N ASP A 206 11.55 8.44 -5.45
CA ASP A 206 11.90 8.24 -6.86
C ASP A 206 13.41 8.30 -7.13
N LYS A 207 13.81 7.94 -8.33
CA LYS A 207 15.23 7.94 -8.77
C LYS A 207 15.91 9.32 -8.78
N LYS A 208 15.13 10.41 -8.73
CA LYS A 208 15.69 11.77 -8.65
C LYS A 208 16.07 12.14 -7.22
N GLY A 209 15.66 11.31 -6.24
CA GLY A 209 15.91 11.54 -4.83
C GLY A 209 14.80 12.33 -4.14
N ASP A 210 13.69 12.62 -4.82
CA ASP A 210 12.54 13.24 -4.17
C ASP A 210 11.81 12.19 -3.31
N ILE A 211 11.58 12.52 -2.06
CA ILE A 211 10.86 11.69 -1.10
C ILE A 211 9.80 12.50 -0.36
N ALA A 212 8.63 11.91 -0.10
CA ALA A 212 7.56 12.55 0.65
C ALA A 212 6.64 11.53 1.32
N VAL A 213 5.95 11.97 2.37
CA VAL A 213 4.74 11.34 2.90
C VAL A 213 3.56 12.26 2.61
N VAL A 214 2.54 11.75 1.96
CA VAL A 214 1.29 12.48 1.75
C VAL A 214 0.26 11.95 2.73
N GLU A 215 -0.09 12.74 3.74
CA GLU A 215 -1.22 12.48 4.63
C GLU A 215 -2.49 12.98 3.95
N CYS A 216 -3.46 12.12 3.75
CA CYS A 216 -4.68 12.52 3.05
C CYS A 216 -5.94 11.78 3.51
N ASN A 217 -7.05 12.47 3.39
CA ASN A 217 -8.41 11.96 3.53
C ASN A 217 -9.30 12.65 2.46
N PRO A 218 -10.61 12.37 2.39
CA PRO A 218 -11.49 12.97 1.38
C PRO A 218 -11.56 14.51 1.35
N GLU A 219 -11.08 15.19 2.38
CA GLU A 219 -11.18 16.66 2.51
C GLU A 219 -9.84 17.38 2.61
N ASN A 220 -8.78 16.65 2.96
CA ASN A 220 -7.49 17.27 3.27
C ASN A 220 -6.34 16.49 2.66
N ILE A 221 -5.34 17.21 2.19
CA ILE A 221 -4.05 16.68 1.74
C ILE A 221 -2.94 17.53 2.34
N VAL A 222 -1.98 16.86 2.98
CA VAL A 222 -0.77 17.48 3.52
C VAL A 222 0.44 16.70 3.04
N VAL A 223 1.36 17.39 2.39
CA VAL A 223 2.63 16.81 1.92
C VAL A 223 3.72 17.08 2.95
N ILE A 224 4.36 16.02 3.41
CA ILE A 224 5.46 16.06 4.37
C ILE A 224 6.74 15.69 3.63
N GLU A 225 7.64 16.65 3.51
CA GLU A 225 9.00 16.47 3.00
C GLU A 225 9.97 16.29 4.18
N PRO A 226 11.23 15.89 3.95
CA PRO A 226 12.23 15.85 5.01
C PRO A 226 12.35 17.17 5.76
N GLU A 227 12.46 17.12 7.08
CA GLU A 227 12.74 18.31 7.89
C GLU A 227 14.06 18.96 7.46
N PRO A 228 14.22 20.28 7.65
CA PRO A 228 15.48 20.96 7.31
C PRO A 228 16.70 20.27 7.92
N GLY A 229 17.63 19.86 7.07
CA GLY A 229 18.84 19.13 7.45
C GLY A 229 18.64 17.63 7.66
N GLU A 230 17.44 17.08 7.52
CA GLU A 230 17.19 15.64 7.51
C GLU A 230 17.09 15.10 6.07
N GLN A 231 17.25 13.78 5.91
CA GLN A 231 17.30 13.10 4.62
C GLN A 231 16.34 11.92 4.59
N PHE A 232 15.29 11.96 5.40
CA PHE A 232 14.30 10.90 5.49
C PHE A 232 12.90 11.43 5.79
N VAL A 233 11.92 10.60 5.51
CA VAL A 233 10.54 10.71 5.98
C VAL A 233 10.10 9.36 6.54
N ALA A 234 9.17 9.37 7.51
CA ALA A 234 8.63 8.16 8.12
C ALA A 234 7.16 8.34 8.48
N THR A 235 6.41 7.24 8.48
CA THR A 235 5.00 7.22 8.86
C THR A 235 4.57 5.84 9.35
N ALA A 236 3.45 5.78 10.06
CA ALA A 236 2.75 4.57 10.44
C ALA A 236 1.23 4.77 10.27
N ASN A 237 0.39 4.21 11.12
CA ASN A 237 -1.06 4.21 10.92
C ASN A 237 -1.76 5.41 11.60
N ASN A 238 -1.14 6.58 11.52
CA ASN A 238 -1.70 7.80 12.07
C ASN A 238 -1.29 9.02 11.23
N PHE A 239 -1.93 10.15 11.47
CA PHE A 239 -1.49 11.43 10.92
C PHE A 239 -0.55 12.11 11.92
N TYR A 240 0.62 12.54 11.46
CA TYR A 240 1.67 13.11 12.30
C TYR A 240 1.85 14.63 12.09
N SER A 241 1.37 15.18 10.97
CA SER A 241 1.38 16.63 10.73
C SER A 241 0.42 17.36 11.67
N VAL A 242 0.77 18.61 12.00
CA VAL A 242 -0.07 19.47 12.85
C VAL A 242 -1.44 19.69 12.22
N GLN A 243 -1.47 19.86 10.89
CA GLN A 243 -2.70 20.12 10.11
C GLN A 243 -3.69 18.96 10.16
N MET A 244 -3.18 17.72 10.27
CA MET A 244 -4.01 16.52 10.24
C MET A 244 -4.30 15.94 11.64
N ARG A 245 -3.78 16.52 12.72
CA ARG A 245 -3.99 16.01 14.09
C ARG A 245 -5.46 15.87 14.47
N GLY A 246 -6.32 16.79 14.02
CA GLY A 246 -7.76 16.74 14.31
C GLY A 246 -8.48 15.54 13.69
N TRP A 247 -7.84 14.85 12.75
CA TRP A 247 -8.37 13.67 12.07
C TRP A 247 -7.88 12.35 12.65
N ARG A 248 -7.03 12.40 13.68
CA ARG A 248 -6.58 11.19 14.39
C ARG A 248 -7.74 10.59 15.17
N ASN A 249 -7.72 9.26 15.30
CA ASN A 249 -8.65 8.53 16.16
C ASN A 249 -7.84 7.86 17.28
N GLY A 250 -7.96 8.40 18.52
CA GLY A 250 -7.17 7.98 19.66
C GLY A 250 -7.68 6.72 20.39
N ASP A 251 -8.92 6.28 20.08
CA ASP A 251 -9.58 5.21 20.81
C ASP A 251 -9.51 3.85 20.11
N ILE A 252 -8.69 3.72 19.06
CA ILE A 252 -8.59 2.51 18.24
C ILE A 252 -7.27 1.81 18.49
N ASP A 253 -7.31 0.47 18.58
CA ASP A 253 -6.13 -0.36 18.55
C ASP A 253 -5.47 -0.28 17.17
N ASP A 254 -4.43 0.51 17.07
CA ASP A 254 -3.63 0.74 15.88
C ASP A 254 -2.33 -0.09 15.87
N TRP A 255 -2.26 -1.12 16.71
CA TRP A 255 -1.12 -2.01 16.88
C TRP A 255 0.18 -1.26 17.16
N ARG A 256 0.12 -0.37 18.16
CA ARG A 256 1.27 0.44 18.62
C ARG A 256 1.84 1.34 17.51
N SER A 257 0.96 1.98 16.74
CA SER A 257 1.35 2.82 15.58
C SER A 257 2.36 3.91 15.96
N ASP A 258 2.07 4.68 17.00
CA ASP A 258 2.97 5.78 17.41
C ASP A 258 4.33 5.26 17.88
N GLU A 259 4.40 4.10 18.52
CA GLU A 259 5.66 3.48 18.93
C GLU A 259 6.46 3.00 17.71
N ARG A 260 5.82 2.37 16.72
CA ARG A 260 6.47 1.97 15.46
C ARG A 260 6.99 3.18 14.68
N TYR A 261 6.21 4.24 14.64
CA TYR A 261 6.65 5.52 14.07
C TYR A 261 7.90 6.07 14.79
N GLN A 262 7.86 6.16 16.12
CA GLN A 262 8.99 6.66 16.91
C GLN A 262 10.23 5.79 16.77
N THR A 263 10.08 4.47 16.71
CA THR A 263 11.20 3.55 16.44
C THR A 263 11.88 3.87 15.11
N ALA A 264 11.09 3.99 14.03
CA ALA A 264 11.63 4.31 12.71
C ALA A 264 12.26 5.69 12.67
N PHE A 265 11.55 6.71 13.16
CA PHE A 265 12.00 8.10 13.15
C PHE A 265 13.31 8.30 13.94
N SER A 266 13.35 7.78 15.17
CA SER A 266 14.54 7.90 16.03
C SER A 266 15.73 7.13 15.48
N ALA A 267 15.51 5.93 14.93
CA ALA A 267 16.57 5.15 14.31
C ALA A 267 17.18 5.89 13.11
N LEU A 268 16.35 6.46 12.24
CA LEU A 268 16.81 7.22 11.08
C LEU A 268 17.56 8.50 11.51
N LYS A 269 17.01 9.25 12.44
CA LYS A 269 17.64 10.49 12.96
C LYS A 269 19.00 10.21 13.61
N ASN A 270 19.10 9.15 14.43
CA ASN A 270 20.34 8.80 15.14
C ASN A 270 21.41 8.15 14.25
N ASN A 271 21.07 7.71 13.05
CA ASN A 271 21.99 7.12 12.08
C ASN A 271 22.26 8.05 10.89
N LYS A 272 22.04 9.35 11.03
CA LYS A 272 22.35 10.35 10.02
C LYS A 272 23.80 10.22 9.52
N GLY A 273 23.98 10.19 8.21
CA GLY A 273 25.28 9.99 7.57
C GLY A 273 25.73 8.53 7.43
N ASN A 274 24.94 7.56 7.98
CA ASN A 274 25.23 6.13 7.90
C ASN A 274 24.04 5.34 7.31
N TYR A 275 23.29 5.95 6.41
CA TYR A 275 22.16 5.31 5.77
C TYR A 275 22.62 4.20 4.84
N SER A 276 21.91 3.08 4.86
CA SER A 276 22.19 1.91 4.02
C SER A 276 20.97 0.99 3.96
N VAL A 277 20.96 0.10 2.98
CA VAL A 277 19.98 -0.99 2.89
C VAL A 277 19.98 -1.86 4.16
N ASP A 278 21.15 -2.11 4.76
CA ASP A 278 21.25 -2.93 5.98
C ASP A 278 20.69 -2.20 7.21
N LEU A 279 20.82 -0.88 7.29
CA LEU A 279 20.14 -0.08 8.30
C LEU A 279 18.60 -0.20 8.11
N ALA A 280 18.09 -0.04 6.89
CA ALA A 280 16.67 -0.16 6.60
C ALA A 280 16.13 -1.54 7.01
N LYS A 281 16.80 -2.63 6.61
CA LYS A 281 16.46 -3.99 7.03
C LYS A 281 16.46 -4.16 8.56
N SER A 282 17.42 -3.55 9.24
CA SER A 282 17.57 -3.63 10.70
C SER A 282 16.44 -2.90 11.42
N ILE A 283 16.02 -1.72 10.94
CA ILE A 283 14.87 -0.97 11.46
C ILE A 283 13.60 -1.83 11.30
N LEU A 284 13.33 -2.30 10.09
CA LEU A 284 12.15 -3.11 9.80
C LEU A 284 12.09 -4.42 10.59
N SER A 285 13.25 -4.98 10.95
CA SER A 285 13.36 -6.21 11.75
C SER A 285 13.25 -5.97 13.26
N GLY A 286 13.06 -4.73 13.71
CA GLY A 286 12.87 -4.39 15.13
C GLY A 286 14.15 -4.33 15.95
N LYS A 287 15.31 -4.08 15.34
CA LYS A 287 16.59 -3.98 16.09
C LYS A 287 16.75 -2.64 16.82
N TYR A 288 15.93 -1.65 16.54
CA TYR A 288 15.98 -0.33 17.14
C TYR A 288 14.81 -0.03 18.10
N GLY A 289 13.93 -1.00 18.31
CA GLY A 289 12.75 -0.89 19.16
C GLY A 289 11.60 -1.75 18.62
N PHE A 290 10.41 -1.56 19.16
CA PHE A 290 9.25 -2.29 18.66
C PHE A 290 8.91 -1.86 17.23
N MET A 291 8.77 -2.84 16.35
CA MET A 291 8.44 -2.66 14.94
C MET A 291 7.53 -3.76 14.39
N CYS A 292 7.90 -5.02 14.63
CA CYS A 292 7.25 -6.19 14.05
C CYS A 292 7.25 -7.42 15.01
N GLN A 293 7.64 -7.22 16.24
CA GLN A 293 7.81 -8.34 17.21
C GLN A 293 6.46 -8.74 17.81
N TYR A 294 5.47 -9.03 16.94
CA TYR A 294 4.16 -9.52 17.35
C TYR A 294 4.22 -10.95 17.88
N ASP A 295 3.38 -11.24 18.91
CA ASP A 295 3.20 -12.60 19.39
C ASP A 295 2.36 -13.40 18.37
N ARG A 296 2.94 -14.49 17.86
CA ARG A 296 2.25 -15.42 16.94
C ARG A 296 1.00 -16.09 17.53
N LYS A 297 0.82 -16.05 18.85
CA LYS A 297 -0.45 -16.47 19.49
C LYS A 297 -1.58 -15.48 19.27
N GLY A 298 -1.26 -14.20 19.02
CA GLY A 298 -2.22 -13.16 18.67
C GLY A 298 -2.78 -13.27 17.25
N ILE A 299 -3.59 -12.30 16.88
CA ILE A 299 -4.24 -12.23 15.56
C ILE A 299 -3.37 -11.54 14.50
N ALA A 300 -2.46 -10.66 14.94
CA ALA A 300 -1.62 -9.79 14.11
C ALA A 300 -0.24 -10.37 13.86
N ASP A 301 0.32 -10.12 12.70
CA ASP A 301 1.73 -10.34 12.39
C ASP A 301 2.19 -9.46 11.22
N THR A 302 3.50 -9.25 11.09
CA THR A 302 4.06 -8.69 9.87
C THR A 302 4.07 -9.77 8.80
N VAL A 303 3.40 -9.53 7.69
CA VAL A 303 3.10 -10.54 6.67
C VAL A 303 4.02 -10.47 5.47
N TRP A 304 4.60 -9.32 5.19
CA TRP A 304 5.83 -9.14 4.42
C TRP A 304 6.57 -7.88 4.86
N SER A 305 7.83 -7.82 4.50
CA SER A 305 8.67 -6.64 4.63
C SER A 305 9.44 -6.45 3.32
N VAL A 306 9.55 -5.22 2.85
CA VAL A 306 10.23 -4.89 1.60
C VAL A 306 11.15 -3.69 1.76
N VAL A 307 12.30 -3.74 1.09
CA VAL A 307 13.20 -2.62 0.89
C VAL A 307 13.44 -2.46 -0.61
N TYR A 308 13.02 -1.34 -1.16
CA TYR A 308 13.35 -0.91 -2.51
C TYR A 308 14.63 -0.05 -2.44
N ASP A 309 15.73 -0.59 -2.92
CA ASP A 309 16.99 0.13 -3.13
C ASP A 309 16.92 0.78 -4.52
N ILE A 310 16.32 1.97 -4.55
CA ILE A 310 15.97 2.66 -5.79
C ILE A 310 17.22 3.14 -6.52
N LYS A 311 18.24 3.55 -5.78
CA LYS A 311 19.52 4.00 -6.34
C LYS A 311 20.21 2.93 -7.16
N HIS A 312 20.15 1.68 -6.71
CA HIS A 312 20.86 0.54 -7.29
C HIS A 312 19.94 -0.45 -8.02
N ASP A 313 18.67 -0.14 -8.21
CA ASP A 313 17.67 -0.98 -8.90
C ASP A 313 17.54 -2.40 -8.29
N ARG A 314 17.53 -2.50 -6.95
CA ARG A 314 17.46 -3.76 -6.21
C ARG A 314 16.23 -3.80 -5.32
N ILE A 315 15.65 -4.98 -5.18
CA ILE A 315 14.51 -5.23 -4.29
C ILE A 315 14.90 -6.31 -3.28
N TRP A 316 14.69 -6.02 -2.01
CA TRP A 316 14.87 -6.95 -0.90
C TRP A 316 13.52 -7.23 -0.26
N ARG A 317 13.17 -8.50 -0.07
CA ARG A 317 11.88 -8.86 0.52
C ARG A 317 12.02 -9.99 1.54
N VAL A 318 11.15 -9.93 2.56
CA VAL A 318 10.85 -11.04 3.47
C VAL A 318 9.39 -11.41 3.25
N GLU A 319 9.14 -12.67 2.92
CA GLU A 319 7.79 -13.24 2.90
C GLU A 319 7.45 -13.73 4.32
N GLY A 320 6.90 -12.81 5.11
CA GLY A 320 6.60 -12.97 6.52
C GLY A 320 7.29 -11.95 7.40
N ASN A 321 7.44 -12.27 8.68
CA ASN A 321 7.94 -11.33 9.67
C ASN A 321 9.48 -11.24 9.65
N PRO A 322 10.06 -10.03 9.47
CA PRO A 322 11.50 -9.83 9.34
C PRO A 322 12.28 -10.01 10.64
N SER A 323 11.64 -10.04 11.81
CA SER A 323 12.31 -10.40 13.07
C SER A 323 12.66 -11.90 13.16
N ARG A 324 12.00 -12.72 12.34
CA ARG A 324 12.13 -14.19 12.33
C ARG A 324 12.68 -14.76 11.03
N LYS A 325 12.65 -14.00 9.95
CA LYS A 325 13.10 -14.39 8.61
C LYS A 325 14.07 -13.36 8.04
N LYS A 326 14.93 -13.79 7.13
CA LYS A 326 15.93 -12.92 6.49
C LYS A 326 15.41 -12.33 5.19
N PHE A 327 15.80 -11.10 4.91
CA PHE A 327 15.63 -10.48 3.59
C PHE A 327 16.39 -11.26 2.53
N ARG A 328 15.76 -11.38 1.36
CA ARG A 328 16.36 -11.95 0.15
C ARG A 328 16.24 -10.94 -0.96
N GLU A 329 17.26 -10.83 -1.77
CA GLU A 329 17.23 -10.09 -3.03
C GLU A 329 16.38 -10.86 -4.05
N ILE A 330 15.56 -10.16 -4.84
CA ILE A 330 14.62 -10.77 -5.80
C ILE A 330 14.71 -10.12 -7.17
#